data_582af04fea047fac810de4f33818d26d
#
_entry.id   582af04fea047fac810de4f33818d26d
#
_cell.length_a   1.000
_cell.length_b   1.000
_cell.length_c   1.000
_cell.angle_alpha   90.00
_cell.angle_beta   90.00
_cell.angle_gamma   90.00
#
_symmetry.space_group_name_H-M   'P 1'
#
loop_
_entity.id
_entity.type
_entity.pdbx_description
1 polymer ?
#
loop_
_entity_poly.entity_id
_entity_poly.type
_entity_poly.pdbx_seq_one_letter_code
_entity_poly.pdbx_strand_id
1 'polypeptide(L)'
;MAILSIDHISFEYPNTGIKFEDLTAQFDLGESVAIIGQNGAGKTSLSKLMMGLLKPDSGKIMIDHLDTQSHSTAEISRKVGYVFQNPDDQIFHNNVLDEIKFGPKNIGLSKEEIERNVRHAIQLTHLDEYVDKHPYDLPYSMRKFVTIASVLAMDPDIVILDEPTAGQDLYSLNILADILQSLKDRNKLVITITHDMEFVIENFDRILVMANRQIIADGNKEEIFSNDQILSEAYLKRPMINRLAHDLNLGHNIFEVEELVELLLEK
;
A
#
# COMPACT_ATOMS: atom_id res chain seq x y z
N MET A 1 -20.09 4.88 2.94
CA MET A 1 -19.68 6.13 2.25
C MET A 1 -18.19 6.07 2.13
N ALA A 2 -17.67 6.17 0.91
CA ALA A 2 -16.23 6.00 0.67
C ALA A 2 -15.41 6.98 1.53
N ILE A 3 -14.36 6.47 2.18
CA ILE A 3 -13.41 7.28 2.96
C ILE A 3 -12.44 8.01 2.04
N LEU A 4 -12.14 7.42 0.88
CA LEU A 4 -11.33 8.00 -0.18
C LEU A 4 -12.06 7.81 -1.51
N SER A 5 -12.30 8.91 -2.23
CA SER A 5 -12.88 8.87 -3.56
C SER A 5 -12.04 9.67 -4.55
N ILE A 6 -11.83 9.10 -5.71
CA ILE A 6 -11.21 9.68 -6.88
C ILE A 6 -12.30 9.80 -7.93
N ASP A 7 -12.64 11.01 -8.35
CA ASP A 7 -13.80 11.29 -9.19
C ASP A 7 -13.36 12.02 -10.46
N HIS A 8 -13.27 11.30 -11.58
CA HIS A 8 -12.94 11.78 -12.91
C HIS A 8 -11.70 12.69 -12.96
N ILE A 9 -10.62 12.31 -12.24
CA ILE A 9 -9.42 13.13 -12.19
C ILE A 9 -8.61 13.02 -13.48
N SER A 10 -8.06 14.17 -13.91
CA SER A 10 -6.99 14.26 -14.88
C SER A 10 -5.82 15.02 -14.27
N PHE A 11 -4.60 14.63 -14.62
CA PHE A 11 -3.38 15.26 -14.15
C PHE A 11 -2.26 15.10 -15.19
N GLU A 12 -1.50 16.18 -15.42
CA GLU A 12 -0.33 16.14 -16.29
C GLU A 12 0.91 16.70 -15.59
N TYR A 13 2.03 15.97 -15.66
CA TYR A 13 3.31 16.51 -15.20
C TYR A 13 3.79 17.59 -16.16
N PRO A 14 4.13 18.81 -15.68
CA PRO A 14 4.60 19.89 -16.53
C PRO A 14 5.76 19.48 -17.44
N ASN A 15 5.65 19.75 -18.74
CA ASN A 15 6.70 19.54 -19.74
C ASN A 15 7.17 18.07 -19.94
N THR A 16 6.41 17.08 -19.51
CA THR A 16 6.81 15.68 -19.64
C THR A 16 5.95 14.87 -20.60
N GLY A 17 4.73 15.34 -20.91
CA GLY A 17 3.71 14.57 -21.63
C GLY A 17 3.18 13.37 -20.84
N ILE A 18 3.52 13.26 -19.55
CA ILE A 18 3.01 12.21 -18.67
C ILE A 18 1.69 12.70 -18.09
N LYS A 19 0.59 12.09 -18.52
CA LYS A 19 -0.75 12.46 -18.07
C LYS A 19 -1.59 11.27 -17.64
N PHE A 20 -2.50 11.53 -16.73
CA PHE A 20 -3.62 10.69 -16.34
C PHE A 20 -4.89 11.30 -16.92
N GLU A 21 -5.80 10.48 -17.40
CA GLU A 21 -7.05 10.94 -17.96
C GLU A 21 -8.19 10.14 -17.36
N ASP A 22 -9.16 10.85 -16.78
CA ASP A 22 -10.44 10.30 -16.33
C ASP A 22 -10.34 9.13 -15.35
N LEU A 23 -9.43 9.22 -14.35
CA LEU A 23 -9.32 8.20 -13.30
C LEU A 23 -10.46 8.32 -12.31
N THR A 24 -11.10 7.18 -12.03
CA THR A 24 -12.15 7.06 -11.03
C THR A 24 -11.94 5.81 -10.18
N ALA A 25 -11.99 5.96 -8.85
CA ALA A 25 -11.94 4.86 -7.90
C ALA A 25 -12.56 5.29 -6.56
N GLN A 26 -13.09 4.34 -5.79
CA GLN A 26 -13.63 4.56 -4.47
C GLN A 26 -13.12 3.49 -3.51
N PHE A 27 -12.84 3.89 -2.27
CA PHE A 27 -12.32 3.00 -1.24
C PHE A 27 -13.06 3.24 0.07
N ASP A 28 -13.42 2.14 0.74
CA ASP A 28 -14.12 2.16 2.01
C ASP A 28 -13.17 1.82 3.17
N LEU A 29 -13.57 2.20 4.39
CA LEU A 29 -12.87 1.75 5.60
C LEU A 29 -12.96 0.23 5.73
N GLY A 30 -11.88 -0.39 6.25
CA GLY A 30 -11.77 -1.83 6.41
C GLY A 30 -11.32 -2.58 5.16
N GLU A 31 -11.17 -1.90 4.02
CA GLU A 31 -10.61 -2.52 2.82
C GLU A 31 -9.08 -2.63 2.89
N SER A 32 -8.57 -3.73 2.34
CA SER A 32 -7.16 -3.94 2.04
C SER A 32 -7.02 -4.08 0.52
N VAL A 33 -6.39 -3.09 -0.12
CA VAL A 33 -6.34 -2.95 -1.58
C VAL A 33 -4.89 -2.97 -2.06
N ALA A 34 -4.57 -3.87 -2.99
CA ALA A 34 -3.31 -3.83 -3.70
C ALA A 34 -3.43 -3.02 -5.00
N ILE A 35 -2.51 -2.09 -5.24
CA ILE A 35 -2.36 -1.43 -6.54
C ILE A 35 -1.15 -2.04 -7.25
N ILE A 36 -1.39 -2.75 -8.34
CA ILE A 36 -0.38 -3.45 -9.11
C ILE A 36 -0.27 -2.91 -10.55
N GLY A 37 0.83 -3.21 -11.23
CA GLY A 37 1.08 -2.78 -12.60
C GLY A 37 2.58 -2.60 -12.86
N GLN A 38 2.96 -2.49 -14.12
CA GLN A 38 4.37 -2.31 -14.51
C GLN A 38 4.99 -1.00 -13.96
N ASN A 39 6.31 -0.93 -13.99
CA ASN A 39 7.02 0.31 -13.69
C ASN A 39 6.62 1.40 -14.71
N GLY A 40 6.32 2.61 -14.21
CA GLY A 40 5.83 3.70 -15.03
C GLY A 40 4.32 3.67 -15.33
N ALA A 41 3.55 2.70 -14.79
CA ALA A 41 2.08 2.65 -14.91
C ALA A 41 1.37 3.82 -14.20
N GLY A 42 2.08 4.54 -13.31
CA GLY A 42 1.53 5.71 -12.63
C GLY A 42 1.18 5.50 -11.14
N LYS A 43 1.44 4.32 -10.58
CA LYS A 43 1.06 3.94 -9.20
C LYS A 43 1.51 4.96 -8.13
N THR A 44 2.81 5.30 -8.11
CA THR A 44 3.36 6.30 -7.18
C THR A 44 2.81 7.71 -7.44
N SER A 45 2.49 8.07 -8.69
CA SER A 45 1.86 9.36 -8.97
C SER A 45 0.43 9.40 -8.48
N LEU A 46 -0.32 8.31 -8.62
CA LEU A 46 -1.67 8.18 -8.07
C LEU A 46 -1.64 8.30 -6.54
N SER A 47 -0.69 7.64 -5.86
CA SER A 47 -0.56 7.78 -4.40
C SER A 47 -0.23 9.21 -3.97
N LYS A 48 0.62 9.92 -4.71
CA LYS A 48 0.92 11.35 -4.44
C LYS A 48 -0.30 12.26 -4.65
N LEU A 49 -1.16 11.95 -5.62
CA LEU A 49 -2.44 12.64 -5.81
C LEU A 49 -3.38 12.36 -4.65
N MET A 50 -3.52 11.11 -4.20
CA MET A 50 -4.33 10.73 -3.03
C MET A 50 -3.87 11.44 -1.75
N MET A 51 -2.58 11.69 -1.59
CA MET A 51 -2.03 12.43 -0.45
C MET A 51 -2.12 13.96 -0.57
N GLY A 52 -2.59 14.47 -1.70
CA GLY A 52 -2.58 15.90 -1.99
C GLY A 52 -1.19 16.52 -2.16
N LEU A 53 -0.14 15.71 -2.36
CA LEU A 53 1.20 16.17 -2.76
C LEU A 53 1.23 16.65 -4.20
N LEU A 54 0.43 16.03 -5.05
CA LEU A 54 0.09 16.50 -6.38
C LEU A 54 -1.38 16.91 -6.39
N LYS A 55 -1.72 17.88 -7.21
CA LYS A 55 -3.10 18.36 -7.35
C LYS A 55 -3.60 18.00 -8.73
N PRO A 56 -4.80 17.40 -8.88
CA PRO A 56 -5.35 17.11 -10.18
C PRO A 56 -5.68 18.41 -10.95
N ASP A 57 -5.54 18.38 -12.28
CA ASP A 57 -5.91 19.50 -13.14
C ASP A 57 -7.43 19.61 -13.30
N SER A 58 -8.14 18.48 -13.24
CA SER A 58 -9.60 18.41 -13.25
C SER A 58 -10.07 17.21 -12.40
N GLY A 59 -11.38 17.18 -12.11
CA GLY A 59 -11.97 16.18 -11.20
C GLY A 59 -11.69 16.50 -9.74
N LYS A 60 -11.92 15.52 -8.85
CA LYS A 60 -11.74 15.69 -7.40
C LYS A 60 -11.20 14.44 -6.74
N ILE A 61 -10.42 14.64 -5.68
CA ILE A 61 -10.07 13.58 -4.73
C ILE A 61 -10.54 14.02 -3.36
N MET A 62 -11.46 13.24 -2.80
CA MET A 62 -12.01 13.48 -1.46
C MET A 62 -11.47 12.45 -0.50
N ILE A 63 -11.05 12.91 0.68
CA ILE A 63 -10.65 12.08 1.82
C ILE A 63 -11.59 12.45 2.95
N ASP A 64 -12.55 11.54 3.25
CA ASP A 64 -13.66 11.85 4.13
C ASP A 64 -14.40 13.10 3.56
N HIS A 65 -14.39 14.21 4.26
CA HIS A 65 -14.95 15.51 3.84
C HIS A 65 -13.90 16.50 3.29
N LEU A 66 -12.63 16.11 3.20
CA LEU A 66 -11.53 16.97 2.78
C LEU A 66 -11.27 16.83 1.27
N ASP A 67 -11.43 17.91 0.53
CA ASP A 67 -11.00 17.98 -0.88
C ASP A 67 -9.48 18.25 -0.92
N THR A 68 -8.73 17.36 -1.58
CA THR A 68 -7.26 17.49 -1.66
C THR A 68 -6.82 18.77 -2.37
N GLN A 69 -7.63 19.35 -3.26
CA GLN A 69 -7.30 20.60 -3.93
C GLN A 69 -7.34 21.81 -2.99
N SER A 70 -8.29 21.84 -2.05
CA SER A 70 -8.54 22.98 -1.17
C SER A 70 -7.85 22.88 0.20
N HIS A 71 -7.36 21.67 0.57
CA HIS A 71 -6.68 21.46 1.84
C HIS A 71 -5.17 21.28 1.66
N SER A 72 -4.42 21.66 2.68
CA SER A 72 -2.98 21.49 2.72
C SER A 72 -2.61 20.00 2.93
N THR A 73 -1.43 19.60 2.49
CA THR A 73 -0.90 18.26 2.75
C THR A 73 -0.80 17.97 4.26
N ALA A 74 -0.56 18.99 5.09
CA ALA A 74 -0.53 18.83 6.54
C ALA A 74 -1.90 18.49 7.14
N GLU A 75 -3.01 19.01 6.58
CA GLU A 75 -4.36 18.63 7.00
C GLU A 75 -4.69 17.21 6.53
N ILE A 76 -4.34 16.88 5.29
CA ILE A 76 -4.52 15.53 4.71
C ILE A 76 -3.73 14.48 5.49
N SER A 77 -2.49 14.77 5.91
CA SER A 77 -1.64 13.83 6.63
C SER A 77 -2.15 13.42 8.02
N ARG A 78 -3.17 14.11 8.55
CA ARG A 78 -3.89 13.68 9.77
C ARG A 78 -4.80 12.46 9.49
N LYS A 79 -5.22 12.28 8.24
CA LYS A 79 -6.11 11.22 7.79
C LYS A 79 -5.39 10.13 7.01
N VAL A 80 -4.34 10.50 6.27
CA VAL A 80 -3.60 9.60 5.39
C VAL A 80 -2.16 9.52 5.84
N GLY A 81 -1.76 8.33 6.28
CA GLY A 81 -0.36 7.99 6.52
C GLY A 81 0.27 7.40 5.26
N TYR A 82 1.50 7.77 4.95
CA TYR A 82 2.21 7.28 3.78
C TYR A 82 3.60 6.77 4.15
N VAL A 83 3.91 5.58 3.68
CA VAL A 83 5.25 4.99 3.80
C VAL A 83 5.92 5.02 2.45
N PHE A 84 7.05 5.72 2.36
CA PHE A 84 7.81 5.86 1.11
C PHE A 84 8.50 4.56 0.72
N GLN A 85 8.69 4.36 -0.58
CA GLN A 85 9.41 3.21 -1.14
C GLN A 85 10.82 3.07 -0.55
N ASN A 86 11.55 4.18 -0.47
CA ASN A 86 12.87 4.21 0.15
C ASN A 86 12.77 4.81 1.56
N PRO A 87 13.08 4.04 2.63
CA PRO A 87 13.01 4.55 4.00
C PRO A 87 13.96 5.72 4.27
N ASP A 88 15.07 5.82 3.52
CA ASP A 88 16.05 6.89 3.70
C ASP A 88 15.52 8.27 3.26
N ASP A 89 14.44 8.31 2.46
CA ASP A 89 13.75 9.55 2.08
C ASP A 89 12.77 10.03 3.16
N GLN A 90 12.51 9.21 4.19
CA GLN A 90 11.53 9.48 5.25
C GLN A 90 12.17 9.68 6.62
N ILE A 91 13.26 8.94 6.93
CA ILE A 91 13.93 8.95 8.23
C ILE A 91 14.85 10.16 8.35
N PHE A 92 14.71 10.93 9.42
CA PHE A 92 15.54 12.12 9.67
C PHE A 92 15.99 12.30 11.13
N HIS A 93 15.48 11.52 12.09
CA HIS A 93 15.95 11.52 13.46
C HIS A 93 17.14 10.56 13.69
N ASN A 94 17.92 10.86 14.72
CA ASN A 94 19.08 10.06 15.09
C ASN A 94 18.74 8.87 16.01
N ASN A 95 17.48 8.68 16.34
CA ASN A 95 17.01 7.65 17.27
C ASN A 95 15.65 7.14 16.78
N VAL A 96 15.47 5.80 16.79
CA VAL A 96 14.24 5.13 16.33
C VAL A 96 13.01 5.61 17.10
N LEU A 97 13.11 5.72 18.44
CA LEU A 97 11.99 6.16 19.25
C LEU A 97 11.56 7.60 18.94
N ASP A 98 12.52 8.49 18.68
CA ASP A 98 12.23 9.88 18.35
C ASP A 98 11.60 10.00 16.95
N GLU A 99 12.05 9.18 16.00
CA GLU A 99 11.45 9.07 14.66
C GLU A 99 9.98 8.66 14.77
N ILE A 100 9.68 7.60 15.53
CA ILE A 100 8.31 7.10 15.71
C ILE A 100 7.42 8.13 16.43
N LYS A 101 7.95 8.87 17.39
CA LYS A 101 7.22 9.89 18.17
C LYS A 101 6.96 11.19 17.41
N PHE A 102 7.67 11.45 16.33
CA PHE A 102 7.62 12.73 15.65
C PHE A 102 6.25 13.05 15.05
N GLY A 103 5.71 12.15 14.24
CA GLY A 103 4.40 12.30 13.61
C GLY A 103 3.28 12.57 14.61
N PRO A 104 3.08 11.71 15.62
CA PRO A 104 2.08 11.91 16.67
C PRO A 104 2.16 13.25 17.41
N LYS A 105 3.37 13.72 17.70
CA LYS A 105 3.59 15.04 18.32
C LYS A 105 3.14 16.18 17.39
N ASN A 106 3.48 16.09 16.10
CA ASN A 106 3.18 17.16 15.14
C ASN A 106 1.69 17.29 14.81
N ILE A 107 0.96 16.19 14.81
CA ILE A 107 -0.50 16.21 14.62
C ILE A 107 -1.25 16.59 15.90
N GLY A 108 -0.54 16.76 17.04
CA GLY A 108 -1.08 17.28 18.28
C GLY A 108 -1.85 16.26 19.11
N LEU A 109 -1.46 14.97 19.06
CA LEU A 109 -2.02 13.95 19.97
C LEU A 109 -1.64 14.24 21.42
N SER A 110 -2.50 13.85 22.36
CA SER A 110 -2.21 13.93 23.79
C SER A 110 -1.01 13.04 24.16
N LYS A 111 -0.39 13.32 25.31
CA LYS A 111 0.76 12.54 25.77
C LYS A 111 0.41 11.07 25.95
N GLU A 112 -0.78 10.79 26.50
CA GLU A 112 -1.30 9.45 26.70
C GLU A 112 -1.54 8.71 25.39
N GLU A 113 -2.08 9.38 24.39
CA GLU A 113 -2.26 8.81 23.03
C GLU A 113 -0.92 8.53 22.38
N ILE A 114 0.05 9.43 22.45
CA ILE A 114 1.40 9.24 21.93
C ILE A 114 2.03 8.00 22.54
N GLU A 115 2.04 7.89 23.88
CA GLU A 115 2.64 6.75 24.59
C GLU A 115 1.99 5.43 24.20
N ARG A 116 0.66 5.39 24.11
CA ARG A 116 -0.10 4.20 23.72
C ARG A 116 0.18 3.82 22.27
N ASN A 117 0.06 4.75 21.33
CA ASN A 117 0.17 4.47 19.91
C ASN A 117 1.62 4.12 19.52
N VAL A 118 2.60 4.81 20.07
CA VAL A 118 4.03 4.53 19.85
C VAL A 118 4.38 3.13 20.36
N ARG A 119 3.92 2.75 21.58
CA ARG A 119 4.15 1.40 22.10
C ARG A 119 3.53 0.34 21.20
N HIS A 120 2.29 0.54 20.78
CA HIS A 120 1.61 -0.39 19.86
C HIS A 120 2.35 -0.52 18.52
N ALA A 121 2.77 0.59 17.92
CA ALA A 121 3.52 0.59 16.66
C ALA A 121 4.86 -0.15 16.80
N ILE A 122 5.62 0.07 17.89
CA ILE A 122 6.88 -0.61 18.17
C ILE A 122 6.67 -2.12 18.28
N GLN A 123 5.67 -2.56 19.05
CA GLN A 123 5.37 -3.99 19.23
C GLN A 123 4.96 -4.65 17.91
N LEU A 124 4.07 -4.00 17.13
CA LEU A 124 3.58 -4.53 15.87
C LEU A 124 4.68 -4.64 14.79
N THR A 125 5.69 -3.78 14.86
CA THR A 125 6.83 -3.77 13.91
C THR A 125 8.07 -4.48 14.45
N HIS A 126 8.00 -5.12 15.63
CA HIS A 126 9.11 -5.83 16.29
C HIS A 126 10.36 -4.96 16.50
N LEU A 127 10.17 -3.68 16.84
CA LEU A 127 11.27 -2.73 17.04
C LEU A 127 11.69 -2.54 18.51
N ASP A 128 11.19 -3.34 19.45
CA ASP A 128 11.40 -3.18 20.89
C ASP A 128 12.89 -3.08 21.28
N GLU A 129 13.74 -3.92 20.69
CA GLU A 129 15.18 -3.94 20.96
C GLU A 129 15.99 -2.85 20.23
N TYR A 130 15.33 -2.05 19.38
CA TYR A 130 15.98 -1.10 18.49
C TYR A 130 15.65 0.37 18.81
N VAL A 131 14.79 0.62 19.79
CA VAL A 131 14.24 1.95 20.10
C VAL A 131 15.31 3.02 20.38
N ASP A 132 16.44 2.63 21.01
CA ASP A 132 17.55 3.51 21.34
C ASP A 132 18.65 3.59 20.28
N LYS A 133 18.51 2.82 19.19
CA LYS A 133 19.52 2.77 18.13
C LYS A 133 19.32 3.92 17.12
N HIS A 134 20.41 4.27 16.43
CA HIS A 134 20.33 5.14 15.29
C HIS A 134 19.70 4.36 14.12
N PRO A 135 18.68 4.89 13.42
CA PRO A 135 18.00 4.16 12.35
C PRO A 135 18.94 3.62 11.26
N TYR A 136 19.99 4.38 10.91
CA TYR A 136 20.96 3.97 9.90
C TYR A 136 21.94 2.88 10.36
N ASP A 137 21.97 2.53 11.65
CA ASP A 137 22.69 1.36 12.15
C ASP A 137 21.90 0.04 11.94
N LEU A 138 20.64 0.16 11.51
CA LEU A 138 19.77 -0.97 11.22
C LEU A 138 19.91 -1.43 9.77
N PRO A 139 19.71 -2.73 9.50
CA PRO A 139 19.56 -3.24 8.13
C PRO A 139 18.45 -2.50 7.36
N TYR A 140 18.56 -2.46 6.04
CA TYR A 140 17.58 -1.77 5.19
C TYR A 140 16.15 -2.23 5.41
N SER A 141 15.93 -3.55 5.56
CA SER A 141 14.62 -4.12 5.87
C SER A 141 14.03 -3.56 7.17
N MET A 142 14.85 -3.45 8.23
CA MET A 142 14.41 -2.91 9.51
C MET A 142 14.14 -1.40 9.46
N ARG A 143 14.88 -0.64 8.64
CA ARG A 143 14.58 0.80 8.42
C ARG A 143 13.19 1.02 7.84
N LYS A 144 12.71 0.13 6.96
CA LYS A 144 11.32 0.17 6.49
C LYS A 144 10.32 0.00 7.63
N PHE A 145 10.57 -0.89 8.57
CA PHE A 145 9.70 -1.02 9.74
C PHE A 145 9.72 0.22 10.63
N VAL A 146 10.84 0.94 10.71
CA VAL A 146 10.89 2.24 11.42
C VAL A 146 9.95 3.24 10.75
N THR A 147 9.95 3.34 9.41
CA THR A 147 9.04 4.24 8.68
C THR A 147 7.57 3.80 8.79
N ILE A 148 7.31 2.50 8.76
CA ILE A 148 5.96 1.95 8.99
C ILE A 148 5.50 2.30 10.41
N ALA A 149 6.33 2.05 11.44
CA ALA A 149 6.01 2.37 12.82
C ALA A 149 5.72 3.85 13.05
N SER A 150 6.47 4.76 12.40
CA SER A 150 6.26 6.21 12.51
C SER A 150 4.89 6.63 11.95
N VAL A 151 4.43 5.97 10.89
CA VAL A 151 3.10 6.20 10.31
C VAL A 151 2.00 5.58 11.19
N LEU A 152 2.17 4.32 11.63
CA LEU A 152 1.19 3.63 12.49
C LEU A 152 0.95 4.36 13.81
N ALA A 153 2.00 4.97 14.37
CA ALA A 153 1.90 5.74 15.62
C ALA A 153 1.01 6.98 15.51
N MET A 154 0.81 7.51 14.30
CA MET A 154 -0.13 8.61 14.05
C MET A 154 -1.60 8.16 14.08
N ASP A 155 -1.87 6.86 13.95
CA ASP A 155 -3.19 6.25 13.89
C ASP A 155 -4.12 6.81 12.79
N PRO A 156 -3.65 6.95 11.54
CA PRO A 156 -4.46 7.50 10.47
C PRO A 156 -5.62 6.57 10.09
N ASP A 157 -6.65 7.12 9.40
CA ASP A 157 -7.76 6.33 8.88
C ASP A 157 -7.39 5.57 7.61
N ILE A 158 -6.42 6.08 6.85
CA ILE A 158 -5.93 5.52 5.60
C ILE A 158 -4.41 5.34 5.70
N VAL A 159 -3.90 4.16 5.36
CA VAL A 159 -2.47 3.86 5.29
C VAL A 159 -2.11 3.48 3.85
N ILE A 160 -1.18 4.21 3.25
CA ILE A 160 -0.65 3.90 1.93
C ILE A 160 0.80 3.42 2.09
N LEU A 161 1.09 2.21 1.60
CA LEU A 161 2.41 1.60 1.64
C LEU A 161 2.96 1.51 0.20
N ASP A 162 4.06 2.22 -0.08
CA ASP A 162 4.69 2.18 -1.42
C ASP A 162 5.86 1.18 -1.40
N GLU A 163 5.71 0.05 -2.09
CA GLU A 163 6.67 -1.06 -2.21
C GLU A 163 7.21 -1.56 -0.85
N PRO A 164 6.35 -1.90 0.11
CA PRO A 164 6.79 -2.33 1.43
C PRO A 164 7.51 -3.68 1.41
N THR A 165 7.21 -4.55 0.44
CA THR A 165 7.79 -5.89 0.28
C THR A 165 9.21 -5.89 -0.30
N ALA A 166 9.63 -4.79 -0.95
CA ALA A 166 10.93 -4.71 -1.60
C ALA A 166 12.09 -4.82 -0.59
N GLY A 167 12.95 -5.84 -0.78
CA GLY A 167 14.10 -6.10 0.08
C GLY A 167 13.77 -6.75 1.42
N GLN A 168 12.56 -7.29 1.58
CA GLN A 168 12.14 -8.05 2.75
C GLN A 168 12.43 -9.55 2.58
N ASP A 169 12.78 -10.21 3.67
CA ASP A 169 12.83 -11.67 3.77
C ASP A 169 11.47 -12.23 4.23
N LEU A 170 11.33 -13.55 4.25
CA LEU A 170 10.08 -14.21 4.61
C LEU A 170 9.61 -13.82 6.03
N TYR A 171 10.53 -13.68 6.98
CA TYR A 171 10.18 -13.27 8.35
C TYR A 171 9.58 -11.85 8.36
N SER A 172 10.19 -10.95 7.63
CA SER A 172 9.72 -9.57 7.48
C SER A 172 8.39 -9.48 6.73
N LEU A 173 8.17 -10.33 5.72
CA LEU A 173 6.88 -10.41 5.03
C LEU A 173 5.75 -10.88 5.96
N ASN A 174 6.02 -11.82 6.87
CA ASN A 174 5.03 -12.23 7.88
C ASN A 174 4.68 -11.08 8.83
N ILE A 175 5.67 -10.31 9.31
CA ILE A 175 5.39 -9.10 10.11
C ILE A 175 4.53 -8.10 9.31
N LEU A 176 4.81 -7.92 8.03
CA LEU A 176 4.03 -7.02 7.18
C LEU A 176 2.58 -7.52 7.03
N ALA A 177 2.37 -8.84 6.87
CA ALA A 177 1.04 -9.44 6.84
C ALA A 177 0.27 -9.21 8.15
N ASP A 178 0.93 -9.39 9.30
CA ASP A 178 0.34 -9.11 10.62
C ASP A 178 -0.04 -7.63 10.78
N ILE A 179 0.77 -6.71 10.24
CA ILE A 179 0.45 -5.28 10.20
C ILE A 179 -0.80 -5.02 9.37
N LEU A 180 -0.90 -5.59 8.16
CA LEU A 180 -2.07 -5.45 7.30
C LEU A 180 -3.34 -5.97 7.99
N GLN A 181 -3.26 -7.16 8.60
CA GLN A 181 -4.38 -7.74 9.34
C GLN A 181 -4.81 -6.86 10.53
N SER A 182 -3.84 -6.37 11.32
CA SER A 182 -4.12 -5.47 12.45
C SER A 182 -4.81 -4.17 12.01
N LEU A 183 -4.43 -3.61 10.87
CA LEU A 183 -5.07 -2.42 10.30
C LEU A 183 -6.50 -2.72 9.85
N LYS A 184 -6.72 -3.86 9.18
CA LYS A 184 -8.04 -4.34 8.76
C LYS A 184 -8.97 -4.55 9.96
N ASP A 185 -8.49 -5.21 11.03
CA ASP A 185 -9.23 -5.45 12.27
C ASP A 185 -9.64 -4.14 12.98
N ARG A 186 -8.84 -3.09 12.80
CA ARG A 186 -9.12 -1.74 13.30
C ARG A 186 -9.95 -0.89 12.34
N ASN A 187 -10.52 -1.51 11.31
CA ASN A 187 -11.36 -0.86 10.30
C ASN A 187 -10.66 0.31 9.59
N LYS A 188 -9.35 0.19 9.32
CA LYS A 188 -8.59 1.15 8.54
C LYS A 188 -8.60 0.77 7.06
N LEU A 189 -8.53 1.76 6.16
CA LEU A 189 -8.25 1.51 4.75
C LEU A 189 -6.74 1.34 4.56
N VAL A 190 -6.33 0.24 3.95
CA VAL A 190 -4.93 0.01 3.57
C VAL A 190 -4.80 -0.08 2.06
N ILE A 191 -3.93 0.74 1.47
CA ILE A 191 -3.59 0.69 0.06
C ILE A 191 -2.11 0.35 -0.05
N THR A 192 -1.77 -0.76 -0.69
CA THR A 192 -0.38 -1.18 -0.89
C THR A 192 -0.03 -1.19 -2.37
N ILE A 193 0.99 -0.44 -2.73
CA ILE A 193 1.58 -0.50 -4.08
C ILE A 193 2.70 -1.53 -4.03
N THR A 194 2.62 -2.57 -4.85
CA THR A 194 3.66 -3.60 -4.90
C THR A 194 3.70 -4.31 -6.26
N HIS A 195 4.82 -4.97 -6.52
CA HIS A 195 5.02 -5.88 -7.65
C HIS A 195 5.19 -7.34 -7.20
N ASP A 196 5.02 -7.63 -5.93
CA ASP A 196 5.08 -8.97 -5.34
C ASP A 196 3.70 -9.64 -5.44
N MET A 197 3.50 -10.43 -6.49
CA MET A 197 2.20 -11.05 -6.78
C MET A 197 1.84 -12.15 -5.78
N GLU A 198 2.84 -12.84 -5.20
CA GLU A 198 2.59 -13.86 -4.17
C GLU A 198 2.03 -13.17 -2.91
N PHE A 199 2.68 -12.10 -2.46
CA PHE A 199 2.20 -11.33 -1.32
C PHE A 199 0.80 -10.73 -1.57
N VAL A 200 0.51 -10.33 -2.83
CA VAL A 200 -0.79 -9.78 -3.22
C VAL A 200 -1.91 -10.80 -3.05
N ILE A 201 -1.76 -12.01 -3.60
CA ILE A 201 -2.83 -13.02 -3.56
C ILE A 201 -3.11 -13.56 -2.16
N GLU A 202 -2.13 -13.48 -1.26
CA GLU A 202 -2.25 -13.95 0.12
C GLU A 202 -2.90 -12.92 1.06
N ASN A 203 -2.70 -11.60 0.78
CA ASN A 203 -3.00 -10.56 1.78
C ASN A 203 -4.05 -9.54 1.35
N PHE A 204 -4.54 -9.57 0.10
CA PHE A 204 -5.48 -8.55 -0.39
C PHE A 204 -6.73 -9.16 -1.03
N ASP A 205 -7.89 -8.65 -0.60
CA ASP A 205 -9.19 -9.07 -1.15
C ASP A 205 -9.52 -8.34 -2.45
N ARG A 206 -8.92 -7.15 -2.66
CA ARG A 206 -9.19 -6.28 -3.82
C ARG A 206 -7.89 -5.84 -4.47
N ILE A 207 -7.84 -5.94 -5.78
CA ILE A 207 -6.66 -5.65 -6.59
C ILE A 207 -7.04 -4.63 -7.67
N LEU A 208 -6.38 -3.49 -7.64
CA LEU A 208 -6.48 -2.45 -8.66
C LEU A 208 -5.31 -2.58 -9.63
N VAL A 209 -5.58 -2.80 -10.90
CA VAL A 209 -4.54 -2.94 -11.92
C VAL A 209 -4.38 -1.65 -12.69
N MET A 210 -3.15 -1.14 -12.71
CA MET A 210 -2.81 0.05 -13.48
C MET A 210 -1.92 -0.28 -14.68
N ALA A 211 -2.31 0.20 -15.85
CA ALA A 211 -1.49 0.19 -17.06
C ALA A 211 -1.67 1.53 -17.80
N ASN A 212 -0.61 2.00 -18.46
CA ASN A 212 -0.68 3.21 -19.29
C ASN A 212 -1.30 4.43 -18.58
N ARG A 213 -1.13 4.55 -17.25
CA ARG A 213 -1.67 5.61 -16.40
C ARG A 213 -3.20 5.61 -16.30
N GLN A 214 -3.80 4.44 -16.53
CA GLN A 214 -5.22 4.19 -16.34
C GLN A 214 -5.43 3.03 -15.36
N ILE A 215 -6.58 3.00 -14.72
CA ILE A 215 -7.05 1.84 -14.00
C ILE A 215 -7.75 0.95 -15.03
N ILE A 216 -7.15 -0.19 -15.36
CA ILE A 216 -7.67 -1.09 -16.38
C ILE A 216 -8.51 -2.24 -15.82
N ALA A 217 -8.36 -2.52 -14.53
CA ALA A 217 -9.17 -3.50 -13.83
C ALA A 217 -9.22 -3.20 -12.32
N ASP A 218 -10.30 -3.62 -11.68
CA ASP A 218 -10.56 -3.53 -10.24
C ASP A 218 -11.40 -4.74 -9.86
N GLY A 219 -10.87 -5.66 -9.07
CA GLY A 219 -11.52 -6.93 -8.73
C GLY A 219 -10.71 -7.76 -7.75
N ASN A 220 -11.14 -9.01 -7.53
CA ASN A 220 -10.45 -9.99 -6.70
C ASN A 220 -9.35 -10.73 -7.47
N LYS A 221 -8.60 -11.60 -6.78
CA LYS A 221 -7.47 -12.34 -7.38
C LYS A 221 -7.91 -13.24 -8.53
N GLU A 222 -9.09 -13.86 -8.41
CA GLU A 222 -9.65 -14.74 -9.44
C GLU A 222 -9.98 -13.96 -10.72
N GLU A 223 -10.60 -12.78 -10.60
CA GLU A 223 -10.96 -11.93 -11.74
C GLU A 223 -9.73 -11.36 -12.45
N ILE A 224 -8.71 -10.98 -11.70
CA ILE A 224 -7.50 -10.35 -12.25
C ILE A 224 -6.57 -11.40 -12.87
N PHE A 225 -6.20 -12.45 -12.12
CA PHE A 225 -5.18 -13.41 -12.58
C PHE A 225 -5.71 -14.49 -13.52
N SER A 226 -7.04 -14.65 -13.70
CA SER A 226 -7.59 -15.49 -14.76
C SER A 226 -7.67 -14.80 -16.12
N ASN A 227 -7.50 -13.48 -16.18
CA ASN A 227 -7.68 -12.71 -17.39
C ASN A 227 -6.34 -12.39 -18.09
N ASP A 228 -6.03 -13.17 -19.17
CA ASP A 228 -4.81 -13.00 -19.97
C ASP A 228 -4.67 -11.60 -20.58
N GLN A 229 -5.77 -10.94 -20.93
CA GLN A 229 -5.73 -9.62 -21.52
C GLN A 229 -5.26 -8.57 -20.50
N ILE A 230 -5.81 -8.60 -19.28
CA ILE A 230 -5.39 -7.70 -18.18
C ILE A 230 -3.89 -7.91 -17.89
N LEU A 231 -3.45 -9.17 -17.73
CA LEU A 231 -2.06 -9.48 -17.43
C LEU A 231 -1.11 -9.03 -18.53
N SER A 232 -1.48 -9.25 -19.79
CA SER A 232 -0.69 -8.83 -20.95
C SER A 232 -0.59 -7.31 -21.04
N GLU A 233 -1.70 -6.59 -20.87
CA GLU A 233 -1.75 -5.13 -20.96
C GLU A 233 -0.96 -4.45 -19.84
N ALA A 234 -1.04 -5.00 -18.62
CA ALA A 234 -0.31 -4.51 -17.45
C ALA A 234 1.14 -5.04 -17.36
N TYR A 235 1.57 -5.92 -18.27
CA TYR A 235 2.86 -6.62 -18.22
C TYR A 235 3.09 -7.35 -16.88
N LEU A 236 2.02 -7.94 -16.34
CA LEU A 236 2.05 -8.69 -15.09
C LEU A 236 2.33 -10.17 -15.33
N LYS A 237 3.03 -10.78 -14.39
CA LYS A 237 3.19 -12.24 -14.34
C LYS A 237 2.14 -12.82 -13.42
N ARG A 238 1.65 -14.01 -13.79
CA ARG A 238 0.83 -14.82 -12.88
C ARG A 238 1.61 -15.20 -11.63
N PRO A 239 0.97 -15.32 -10.46
CA PRO A 239 1.54 -16.02 -9.30
C PRO A 239 2.01 -17.42 -9.68
N MET A 240 2.99 -17.94 -8.96
CA MET A 240 3.70 -19.18 -9.36
C MET A 240 2.76 -20.37 -9.53
N ILE A 241 1.91 -20.64 -8.53
CA ILE A 241 0.97 -21.78 -8.55
C ILE A 241 -0.07 -21.58 -9.64
N ASN A 242 -0.63 -20.37 -9.76
CA ASN A 242 -1.60 -20.04 -10.80
C ASN A 242 -1.01 -20.21 -12.21
N ARG A 243 0.24 -19.82 -12.43
CA ARG A 243 0.95 -20.02 -13.69
C ARG A 243 1.16 -21.49 -13.98
N LEU A 244 1.58 -22.29 -13.00
CA LEU A 244 1.81 -23.72 -13.16
C LEU A 244 0.50 -24.46 -13.53
N ALA A 245 -0.59 -24.13 -12.84
CA ALA A 245 -1.91 -24.67 -13.13
C ALA A 245 -2.37 -24.34 -14.56
N HIS A 246 -2.19 -23.08 -14.96
CA HIS A 246 -2.48 -22.63 -16.32
C HIS A 246 -1.65 -23.38 -17.38
N ASP A 247 -0.34 -23.51 -17.19
CA ASP A 247 0.58 -24.18 -18.13
C ASP A 247 0.28 -25.68 -18.25
N LEU A 248 -0.25 -26.30 -17.19
CA LEU A 248 -0.72 -27.69 -17.16
C LEU A 248 -2.16 -27.88 -17.66
N ASN A 249 -2.85 -26.83 -18.08
CA ASN A 249 -4.27 -26.82 -18.48
C ASN A 249 -5.21 -27.38 -17.38
N LEU A 250 -4.95 -27.01 -16.12
CA LEU A 250 -5.75 -27.42 -14.95
C LEU A 250 -6.80 -26.38 -14.55
N GLY A 251 -6.74 -25.17 -15.12
CA GLY A 251 -7.66 -24.07 -14.85
C GLY A 251 -6.92 -22.76 -14.54
N HIS A 252 -7.68 -21.70 -14.33
CA HIS A 252 -7.14 -20.35 -14.13
C HIS A 252 -7.28 -19.83 -12.68
N ASN A 253 -8.05 -20.51 -11.82
CA ASN A 253 -8.39 -20.06 -10.46
C ASN A 253 -7.78 -20.95 -9.38
N ILE A 254 -6.56 -21.43 -9.61
CA ILE A 254 -5.81 -22.26 -8.67
C ILE A 254 -4.67 -21.39 -8.15
N PHE A 255 -4.64 -21.12 -6.84
CA PHE A 255 -3.65 -20.27 -6.20
C PHE A 255 -2.88 -20.98 -5.09
N GLU A 256 -3.43 -22.08 -4.54
CA GLU A 256 -2.86 -22.83 -3.44
C GLU A 256 -2.21 -24.13 -3.93
N VAL A 257 -1.13 -24.54 -3.24
CA VAL A 257 -0.41 -25.80 -3.57
C VAL A 257 -1.31 -27.01 -3.38
N GLU A 258 -2.12 -27.01 -2.33
CA GLU A 258 -3.03 -28.08 -1.97
C GLU A 258 -4.07 -28.31 -3.07
N GLU A 259 -4.68 -27.24 -3.57
CA GLU A 259 -5.64 -27.29 -4.69
C GLU A 259 -5.01 -27.90 -5.94
N LEU A 260 -3.79 -27.49 -6.27
CA LEU A 260 -3.06 -28.00 -7.42
C LEU A 260 -2.75 -29.50 -7.28
N VAL A 261 -2.33 -29.93 -6.09
CA VAL A 261 -2.01 -31.35 -5.81
C VAL A 261 -3.26 -32.21 -5.93
N GLU A 262 -4.41 -31.79 -5.37
CA GLU A 262 -5.67 -32.52 -5.49
C GLU A 262 -6.07 -32.75 -6.95
N LEU A 263 -6.01 -31.70 -7.78
CA LEU A 263 -6.33 -31.80 -9.20
C LEU A 263 -5.36 -32.68 -10.00
N LEU A 264 -4.11 -32.79 -9.57
CA LEU A 264 -3.13 -33.66 -10.20
C LEU A 264 -3.33 -35.12 -9.82
N LEU A 265 -3.86 -35.43 -8.64
CA LEU A 265 -4.15 -36.81 -8.19
C LEU A 265 -5.47 -37.35 -8.75
N GLU A 266 -6.39 -36.49 -9.20
CA GLU A 266 -7.65 -36.87 -9.82
C GLU A 266 -7.54 -37.24 -11.31
N LYS A 267 -6.40 -36.95 -11.95
CA LYS A 267 -6.08 -37.28 -13.35
C LYS A 267 -5.30 -38.61 -13.47
#